data_f7aa0918c5e7b94b57887b2fa3a8ed1b
#
_entry.id   f7aa0918c5e7b94b57887b2fa3a8ed1b
#
_cell.length_a   1.000
_cell.length_b   1.000
_cell.length_c   1.000
_cell.angle_alpha   90.00
_cell.angle_beta   90.00
_cell.angle_gamma   90.00
#
_symmetry.space_group_name_H-M   'P 1'
#
loop_
_entity.id
_entity.type
_entity.pdbx_description
1 polymer ?
#
loop_
_entity_poly.entity_id
_entity_poly.type
_entity_poly.pdbx_seq_one_letter_code
_entity_poly.pdbx_strand_id
1 'polypeptide(L)'
;MYRAPIDEIAFTLKDICGLSDLQATEAFSELGDDLVTAILSEAGRFAAEEIAPLNSVADKHGTPLSDGAVTTPPGWRDCYHRWIEGGWNGLTANPEAGGQGLPVMLLAASLEMWNSGSMAFAIGPTLTIGAVEALEKHASEELKATYLEKLVSGEWMGTMNLTEPQAGSDLNALRAKAERADDGTYRIFGQKIFITYGEHDMTDNIVHLVLARLPDAPAGTRGISLFLVPKFLVTEDGSLGARNDVWCNAIEHKLGIHVSPTCTMIYGDGKFGDEPGAIGWLVGEENRGLNCMFTMMNNARLAVGVEGVAVAEAARQKAVEYANERRQGHAPGWTGEGMSPIVLHPDIQRDLLTMGALTQMARSICLACAHAIDMARVHAGDEARAWHERASLLTPVAKAFSTDIGSQVASIGVQVHGGMGYIEETGAAIYMRDARIAQIYEGTNGIQAIDLVTRKLPQSDGACVKSYFDELDAVLADLAASNNPAFGESAERLKASVADLRAATDALGRMLKEGDTAGALAGATPYLRLFGLAAGGVYLATSALTDGENEERAALCRFFAENLAGETAGLRMTVEAGSDSLAAAGKFLIA
;
A
#
# COMPACT_ATOMS: atom_id res chain seq x y z
N MET A 1 -7.07 -7.64 21.64
CA MET A 1 -7.93 -7.70 20.41
C MET A 1 -7.77 -6.38 19.70
N TYR A 2 -7.69 -6.36 18.33
CA TYR A 2 -7.55 -5.13 17.56
C TYR A 2 -8.68 -4.14 17.84
N ARG A 3 -8.34 -2.86 17.96
CA ARG A 3 -9.27 -1.73 18.12
C ARG A 3 -8.92 -0.67 17.08
N ALA A 4 -9.87 -0.32 16.24
CA ALA A 4 -9.63 0.71 15.23
C ALA A 4 -9.33 2.07 15.90
N PRO A 5 -8.21 2.74 15.56
CA PRO A 5 -7.83 4.02 16.15
C PRO A 5 -8.57 5.19 15.45
N ILE A 6 -9.90 5.19 15.54
CA ILE A 6 -10.80 6.07 14.77
C ILE A 6 -10.47 7.55 15.01
N ASP A 7 -10.32 7.96 16.27
CA ASP A 7 -10.05 9.35 16.63
C ASP A 7 -8.70 9.83 16.07
N GLU A 8 -7.68 8.96 16.11
CA GLU A 8 -6.36 9.28 15.57
C GLU A 8 -6.36 9.37 14.04
N ILE A 9 -7.07 8.46 13.37
CA ILE A 9 -7.24 8.47 11.92
C ILE A 9 -8.02 9.73 11.49
N ALA A 10 -9.15 10.03 12.16
CA ALA A 10 -9.96 11.22 11.88
C ALA A 10 -9.16 12.52 12.06
N PHE A 11 -8.41 12.64 13.15
CA PHE A 11 -7.51 13.77 13.39
C PHE A 11 -6.45 13.88 12.30
N THR A 12 -5.81 12.77 11.93
CA THR A 12 -4.76 12.79 10.89
C THR A 12 -5.34 13.20 9.53
N LEU A 13 -6.50 12.69 9.15
CA LEU A 13 -7.20 13.07 7.92
C LEU A 13 -7.48 14.57 7.87
N LYS A 14 -8.14 15.07 8.91
CA LYS A 14 -8.72 16.42 8.93
C LYS A 14 -7.67 17.49 9.21
N ASP A 15 -6.93 17.30 10.30
CA ASP A 15 -6.12 18.35 10.89
C ASP A 15 -4.66 18.31 10.42
N ILE A 16 -4.20 17.19 9.84
CA ILE A 16 -2.83 17.02 9.37
C ILE A 16 -2.74 16.91 7.84
N CYS A 17 -3.64 16.15 7.21
CA CYS A 17 -3.52 15.78 5.80
C CYS A 17 -4.52 16.49 4.87
N GLY A 18 -5.26 17.49 5.34
CA GLY A 18 -6.01 18.40 4.49
C GLY A 18 -7.39 17.89 4.03
N LEU A 19 -8.06 17.00 4.76
CA LEU A 19 -9.43 16.60 4.43
C LEU A 19 -10.37 17.83 4.40
N SER A 20 -10.14 18.82 5.26
CA SER A 20 -10.94 20.06 5.28
C SER A 20 -10.82 20.86 3.98
N ASP A 21 -9.65 20.85 3.31
CA ASP A 21 -9.46 21.50 2.02
C ASP A 21 -10.27 20.80 0.93
N LEU A 22 -10.30 19.46 0.99
CA LEU A 22 -11.08 18.64 0.07
C LEU A 22 -12.59 18.84 0.26
N GLN A 23 -13.06 18.90 1.52
CA GLN A 23 -14.47 19.22 1.86
C GLN A 23 -14.90 20.61 1.39
N ALA A 24 -13.98 21.55 1.25
CA ALA A 24 -14.26 22.89 0.73
C ALA A 24 -14.47 22.92 -0.81
N THR A 25 -14.15 21.83 -1.51
CA THR A 25 -14.37 21.73 -2.97
C THR A 25 -15.84 21.43 -3.29
N GLU A 26 -16.30 21.80 -4.50
CA GLU A 26 -17.66 21.51 -4.94
C GLU A 26 -17.96 20.00 -4.93
N ALA A 27 -16.98 19.19 -5.34
CA ALA A 27 -17.13 17.74 -5.47
C ALA A 27 -17.42 17.03 -4.13
N PHE A 28 -16.93 17.56 -3.01
CA PHE A 28 -17.04 16.95 -1.70
C PHE A 28 -17.69 17.87 -0.65
N SER A 29 -18.41 18.90 -1.06
CA SER A 29 -19.08 19.86 -0.17
C SER A 29 -20.16 19.22 0.72
N GLU A 30 -20.71 18.07 0.33
CA GLU A 30 -21.67 17.30 1.13
C GLU A 30 -21.01 16.31 2.11
N LEU A 31 -19.69 16.13 2.04
CA LEU A 31 -18.93 15.26 2.92
C LEU A 31 -18.70 15.95 4.28
N GLY A 32 -19.73 15.99 5.13
CA GLY A 32 -19.63 16.56 6.48
C GLY A 32 -18.84 15.68 7.45
N ASP A 33 -18.37 16.27 8.54
CA ASP A 33 -17.61 15.58 9.60
C ASP A 33 -18.38 14.41 10.21
N ASP A 34 -19.72 14.54 10.36
CA ASP A 34 -20.57 13.48 10.88
C ASP A 34 -20.55 12.25 9.97
N LEU A 35 -20.59 12.46 8.64
CA LEU A 35 -20.52 11.38 7.66
C LEU A 35 -19.13 10.72 7.67
N VAL A 36 -18.06 11.51 7.72
CA VAL A 36 -16.69 10.99 7.86
C VAL A 36 -16.57 10.11 9.10
N THR A 37 -17.04 10.60 10.24
CA THR A 37 -17.03 9.87 11.51
C THR A 37 -17.84 8.58 11.44
N ALA A 38 -19.01 8.62 10.81
CA ALA A 38 -19.86 7.44 10.64
C ALA A 38 -19.19 6.36 9.78
N ILE A 39 -18.58 6.76 8.65
CA ILE A 39 -17.83 5.85 7.75
C ILE A 39 -16.67 5.21 8.49
N LEU A 40 -15.83 5.99 9.17
CA LEU A 40 -14.68 5.49 9.91
C LEU A 40 -15.10 4.56 11.05
N SER A 41 -16.17 4.92 11.78
CA SER A 41 -16.69 4.10 12.88
C SER A 41 -17.17 2.74 12.39
N GLU A 42 -17.92 2.71 11.29
CA GLU A 42 -18.44 1.46 10.74
C GLU A 42 -17.35 0.61 10.08
N ALA A 43 -16.40 1.23 9.35
CA ALA A 43 -15.23 0.53 8.82
C ALA A 43 -14.38 -0.07 9.94
N GLY A 44 -14.17 0.67 11.03
CA GLY A 44 -13.44 0.20 12.21
C GLY A 44 -14.16 -0.92 12.96
N ARG A 45 -15.49 -0.82 13.11
CA ARG A 45 -16.31 -1.89 13.68
C ARG A 45 -16.20 -3.16 12.85
N PHE A 46 -16.34 -3.06 11.53
CA PHE A 46 -16.21 -4.19 10.62
C PHE A 46 -14.83 -4.86 10.72
N ALA A 47 -13.77 -4.05 10.75
CA ALA A 47 -12.41 -4.56 10.93
C ALA A 47 -12.22 -5.33 12.23
N ALA A 48 -12.74 -4.79 13.34
CA ALA A 48 -12.54 -5.36 14.68
C ALA A 48 -13.44 -6.56 14.97
N GLU A 49 -14.69 -6.55 14.50
CA GLU A 49 -15.70 -7.55 14.85
C GLU A 49 -15.84 -8.66 13.80
N GLU A 50 -15.61 -8.36 12.51
CA GLU A 50 -15.83 -9.30 11.42
C GLU A 50 -14.50 -9.87 10.87
N ILE A 51 -13.48 -9.04 10.66
CA ILE A 51 -12.22 -9.48 10.02
C ILE A 51 -11.23 -10.01 11.06
N ALA A 52 -10.92 -9.23 12.11
CA ALA A 52 -9.84 -9.55 13.04
C ALA A 52 -10.02 -10.91 13.77
N PRO A 53 -11.24 -11.34 14.16
CA PRO A 53 -11.44 -12.65 14.78
C PRO A 53 -11.07 -13.83 13.90
N LEU A 54 -11.13 -13.65 12.58
CA LEU A 54 -10.83 -14.72 11.61
C LEU A 54 -9.33 -14.87 11.36
N ASN A 55 -8.51 -13.82 11.57
CA ASN A 55 -7.14 -13.76 11.09
C ASN A 55 -6.26 -14.94 11.52
N SER A 56 -6.17 -15.22 12.82
CA SER A 56 -5.28 -16.28 13.33
C SER A 56 -5.78 -17.68 13.02
N VAL A 57 -7.09 -17.89 12.96
CA VAL A 57 -7.70 -19.18 12.61
C VAL A 57 -7.49 -19.47 11.13
N ALA A 58 -7.71 -18.46 10.30
CA ALA A 58 -7.54 -18.54 8.85
C ALA A 58 -6.06 -18.75 8.46
N ASP A 59 -5.12 -18.05 9.14
CA ASP A 59 -3.68 -18.23 8.90
C ASP A 59 -3.22 -19.68 9.10
N LYS A 60 -3.77 -20.38 10.12
CA LYS A 60 -3.50 -21.80 10.35
C LYS A 60 -4.16 -22.73 9.35
N HIS A 61 -5.34 -22.37 8.87
CA HIS A 61 -6.10 -23.19 7.91
C HIS A 61 -5.51 -23.15 6.51
N GLY A 62 -5.08 -21.95 6.06
CA GLY A 62 -4.65 -21.71 4.69
C GLY A 62 -5.80 -21.86 3.69
N THR A 63 -5.45 -21.98 2.40
CA THR A 63 -6.38 -22.15 1.27
C THR A 63 -5.99 -23.36 0.45
N PRO A 64 -6.55 -24.55 0.70
CA PRO A 64 -6.23 -25.74 -0.08
C PRO A 64 -6.72 -25.62 -1.52
N LEU A 65 -5.90 -26.14 -2.44
CA LEU A 65 -6.23 -26.29 -3.87
C LEU A 65 -6.55 -27.77 -4.18
N SER A 66 -7.69 -28.03 -4.79
CA SER A 66 -8.09 -29.35 -5.27
C SER A 66 -8.73 -29.21 -6.63
N ASP A 67 -8.24 -29.97 -7.64
CA ASP A 67 -8.76 -29.99 -9.00
C ASP A 67 -8.91 -28.60 -9.66
N GLY A 68 -8.01 -27.68 -9.34
CA GLY A 68 -8.02 -26.31 -9.85
C GLY A 68 -8.98 -25.36 -9.14
N ALA A 69 -9.65 -25.79 -8.09
CA ALA A 69 -10.52 -24.98 -7.23
C ALA A 69 -9.85 -24.73 -5.87
N VAL A 70 -9.88 -23.49 -5.42
CA VAL A 70 -9.40 -23.06 -4.10
C VAL A 70 -10.57 -22.93 -3.15
N THR A 71 -10.42 -23.47 -1.96
CA THR A 71 -11.40 -23.34 -0.87
C THR A 71 -10.85 -22.39 0.20
N THR A 72 -11.63 -21.37 0.56
CA THR A 72 -11.29 -20.45 1.63
C THR A 72 -11.65 -21.02 3.02
N PRO A 73 -11.03 -20.53 4.12
CA PRO A 73 -11.33 -21.04 5.45
C PRO A 73 -12.76 -20.74 5.90
N PRO A 74 -13.28 -21.49 6.89
CA PRO A 74 -14.60 -21.24 7.45
C PRO A 74 -14.76 -19.78 7.94
N GLY A 75 -15.90 -19.18 7.59
CA GLY A 75 -16.23 -17.80 7.93
C GLY A 75 -15.66 -16.75 6.96
N TRP A 76 -14.70 -17.11 6.09
CA TRP A 76 -14.07 -16.15 5.16
C TRP A 76 -15.05 -15.66 4.11
N ARG A 77 -15.76 -16.59 3.47
CA ARG A 77 -16.81 -16.27 2.50
C ARG A 77 -17.94 -15.46 3.14
N ASP A 78 -18.39 -15.83 4.34
CA ASP A 78 -19.45 -15.10 5.04
C ASP A 78 -19.01 -13.67 5.41
N CYS A 79 -17.76 -13.48 5.80
CA CYS A 79 -17.18 -12.15 6.04
C CYS A 79 -17.18 -11.32 4.75
N TYR A 80 -16.83 -11.93 3.62
CA TYR A 80 -16.86 -11.25 2.33
C TYR A 80 -18.30 -10.89 1.88
N HIS A 81 -19.29 -11.73 2.15
CA HIS A 81 -20.70 -11.39 1.88
C HIS A 81 -21.15 -10.17 2.70
N ARG A 82 -20.79 -10.11 4.00
CA ARG A 82 -21.06 -8.90 4.82
C ARG A 82 -20.29 -7.68 4.33
N TRP A 83 -19.11 -7.86 3.74
CA TRP A 83 -18.38 -6.79 3.05
C TRP A 83 -19.18 -6.22 1.88
N ILE A 84 -19.75 -7.08 1.02
CA ILE A 84 -20.62 -6.70 -0.09
C ILE A 84 -21.86 -5.94 0.44
N GLU A 85 -22.55 -6.50 1.42
CA GLU A 85 -23.73 -5.90 2.04
C GLU A 85 -23.45 -4.50 2.63
N GLY A 86 -22.24 -4.27 3.13
CA GLY A 86 -21.78 -2.96 3.62
C GLY A 86 -21.43 -1.96 2.51
N GLY A 87 -21.40 -2.39 1.24
CA GLY A 87 -21.03 -1.54 0.10
C GLY A 87 -19.57 -1.10 0.08
N TRP A 88 -18.69 -1.77 0.83
CA TRP A 88 -17.31 -1.36 1.04
C TRP A 88 -16.45 -1.39 -0.23
N ASN A 89 -16.82 -2.24 -1.18
CA ASN A 89 -16.06 -2.38 -2.42
C ASN A 89 -16.23 -1.17 -3.35
N GLY A 90 -17.36 -0.48 -3.27
CA GLY A 90 -17.73 0.66 -4.12
C GLY A 90 -17.43 2.04 -3.54
N LEU A 91 -16.64 2.18 -2.44
CA LEU A 91 -16.44 3.46 -1.76
C LEU A 91 -16.03 4.61 -2.71
N THR A 92 -15.06 4.39 -3.58
CA THR A 92 -14.52 5.41 -4.48
C THR A 92 -15.02 5.32 -5.92
N ALA A 93 -15.79 4.28 -6.24
CA ALA A 93 -16.31 4.05 -7.59
C ALA A 93 -17.40 5.07 -7.95
N ASN A 94 -17.57 5.28 -9.27
CA ASN A 94 -18.54 6.23 -9.81
C ASN A 94 -19.97 5.86 -9.35
N PRO A 95 -20.77 6.81 -8.84
CA PRO A 95 -22.18 6.61 -8.51
C PRO A 95 -23.03 6.07 -9.67
N GLU A 96 -22.72 6.40 -10.92
CA GLU A 96 -23.39 5.86 -12.10
C GLU A 96 -23.23 4.34 -12.26
N ALA A 97 -22.14 3.79 -11.71
CA ALA A 97 -21.86 2.35 -11.67
C ALA A 97 -22.28 1.69 -10.34
N GLY A 98 -23.01 2.39 -9.49
CA GLY A 98 -23.44 1.91 -8.17
C GLY A 98 -22.41 2.15 -7.05
N GLY A 99 -21.37 2.93 -7.29
CA GLY A 99 -20.39 3.34 -6.28
C GLY A 99 -20.88 4.49 -5.39
N GLN A 100 -20.05 4.87 -4.43
CA GLN A 100 -20.38 5.95 -3.48
C GLN A 100 -19.69 7.28 -3.81
N GLY A 101 -18.70 7.30 -4.72
CA GLY A 101 -17.99 8.49 -5.14
C GLY A 101 -17.19 9.18 -4.04
N LEU A 102 -16.83 8.46 -2.97
CA LEU A 102 -16.08 9.01 -1.83
C LEU A 102 -14.60 9.22 -2.16
N PRO A 103 -13.89 10.10 -1.43
CA PRO A 103 -12.49 10.38 -1.71
C PRO A 103 -11.57 9.19 -1.36
N VAL A 104 -10.43 9.12 -2.04
CA VAL A 104 -9.36 8.13 -1.80
C VAL A 104 -8.82 8.24 -0.37
N MET A 105 -8.85 9.42 0.23
CA MET A 105 -8.49 9.60 1.64
C MET A 105 -9.31 8.70 2.58
N LEU A 106 -10.62 8.60 2.38
CA LEU A 106 -11.48 7.74 3.19
C LEU A 106 -11.28 6.25 2.87
N LEU A 107 -11.03 5.92 1.62
CA LEU A 107 -10.64 4.54 1.25
C LEU A 107 -9.32 4.15 1.93
N ALA A 108 -8.29 4.99 1.89
CA ALA A 108 -7.00 4.73 2.52
C ALA A 108 -7.14 4.53 4.04
N ALA A 109 -7.92 5.38 4.71
CA ALA A 109 -8.21 5.25 6.14
C ALA A 109 -8.96 3.96 6.48
N SER A 110 -9.94 3.57 5.67
CA SER A 110 -10.69 2.33 5.84
C SER A 110 -9.81 1.11 5.57
N LEU A 111 -8.99 1.14 4.52
CA LEU A 111 -8.02 0.08 4.21
C LEU A 111 -7.01 -0.13 5.34
N GLU A 112 -6.58 0.92 6.05
CA GLU A 112 -5.72 0.76 7.23
C GLU A 112 -6.40 -0.12 8.27
N MET A 113 -7.65 0.19 8.60
CA MET A 113 -8.39 -0.58 9.62
C MET A 113 -8.64 -2.03 9.19
N TRP A 114 -9.05 -2.25 7.93
CA TRP A 114 -9.33 -3.60 7.42
C TRP A 114 -8.08 -4.47 7.32
N ASN A 115 -6.97 -3.91 6.83
CA ASN A 115 -5.68 -4.61 6.79
C ASN A 115 -5.12 -4.87 8.20
N SER A 116 -5.40 -4.00 9.18
CA SER A 116 -5.07 -4.25 10.59
C SER A 116 -5.85 -5.43 11.16
N GLY A 117 -7.10 -5.63 10.71
CA GLY A 117 -7.89 -6.81 11.03
C GLY A 117 -7.30 -8.08 10.42
N SER A 118 -7.07 -8.08 9.12
CA SER A 118 -6.35 -9.11 8.38
C SER A 118 -5.88 -8.61 7.02
N MET A 119 -4.59 -8.45 6.84
CA MET A 119 -3.99 -8.12 5.54
C MET A 119 -4.34 -9.17 4.47
N ALA A 120 -4.36 -10.45 4.85
CA ALA A 120 -4.69 -11.54 3.93
C ALA A 120 -6.13 -11.47 3.40
N PHE A 121 -7.07 -10.89 4.17
CA PHE A 121 -8.45 -10.63 3.71
C PHE A 121 -8.51 -9.40 2.81
N ALA A 122 -8.04 -8.26 3.31
CA ALA A 122 -8.25 -6.96 2.69
C ALA A 122 -7.58 -6.82 1.32
N ILE A 123 -6.49 -7.54 1.07
CA ILE A 123 -5.78 -7.53 -0.22
C ILE A 123 -6.66 -7.99 -1.39
N GLY A 124 -7.59 -8.93 -1.18
CA GLY A 124 -8.49 -9.41 -2.24
C GLY A 124 -9.42 -8.30 -2.77
N PRO A 125 -10.28 -7.70 -1.92
CA PRO A 125 -11.11 -6.56 -2.31
C PRO A 125 -10.31 -5.37 -2.86
N THR A 126 -9.11 -5.10 -2.33
CA THR A 126 -8.23 -4.03 -2.83
C THR A 126 -7.91 -4.17 -4.32
N LEU A 127 -7.67 -5.40 -4.80
CA LEU A 127 -7.42 -5.64 -6.22
C LEU A 127 -8.68 -5.39 -7.07
N THR A 128 -9.86 -5.71 -6.55
CA THR A 128 -11.13 -5.44 -7.23
C THR A 128 -11.37 -3.93 -7.37
N ILE A 129 -11.11 -3.15 -6.32
CA ILE A 129 -11.21 -1.68 -6.37
C ILE A 129 -10.29 -1.11 -7.46
N GLY A 130 -9.05 -1.61 -7.54
CA GLY A 130 -8.11 -1.21 -8.60
C GLY A 130 -8.58 -1.62 -10.00
N ALA A 131 -9.19 -2.80 -10.15
CA ALA A 131 -9.75 -3.26 -11.42
C ALA A 131 -10.94 -2.38 -11.86
N VAL A 132 -11.82 -1.99 -10.95
CA VAL A 132 -12.93 -1.05 -11.19
C VAL A 132 -12.39 0.25 -11.76
N GLU A 133 -11.40 0.88 -11.13
CA GLU A 133 -10.84 2.14 -11.60
C GLU A 133 -10.19 2.02 -13.01
N ALA A 134 -9.49 0.91 -13.27
CA ALA A 134 -8.92 0.67 -14.59
C ALA A 134 -10.00 0.52 -15.66
N LEU A 135 -11.10 -0.18 -15.37
CA LEU A 135 -12.21 -0.36 -16.30
C LEU A 135 -13.02 0.94 -16.50
N GLU A 136 -13.32 1.69 -15.44
CA GLU A 136 -13.98 3.00 -15.55
C GLU A 136 -13.26 3.92 -16.52
N LYS A 137 -11.94 3.94 -16.44
CA LYS A 137 -11.11 4.87 -17.22
C LYS A 137 -10.82 4.40 -18.64
N HIS A 138 -10.70 3.09 -18.88
CA HIS A 138 -10.10 2.58 -20.11
C HIS A 138 -10.97 1.56 -20.87
N ALA A 139 -11.99 0.95 -20.25
CA ALA A 139 -12.80 -0.03 -20.92
C ALA A 139 -13.80 0.61 -21.89
N SER A 140 -14.23 -0.18 -22.92
CA SER A 140 -15.35 0.21 -23.77
C SER A 140 -16.67 0.27 -22.98
N GLU A 141 -17.65 1.00 -23.48
CA GLU A 141 -18.96 1.10 -22.82
C GLU A 141 -19.66 -0.27 -22.71
N GLU A 142 -19.44 -1.18 -23.67
CA GLU A 142 -19.97 -2.55 -23.62
C GLU A 142 -19.34 -3.35 -22.47
N LEU A 143 -18.03 -3.26 -22.29
CA LEU A 143 -17.35 -3.92 -21.16
C LEU A 143 -17.77 -3.32 -19.81
N LYS A 144 -17.92 -2.01 -19.74
CA LYS A 144 -18.43 -1.33 -18.53
C LYS A 144 -19.84 -1.82 -18.20
N ALA A 145 -20.73 -1.83 -19.17
CA ALA A 145 -22.12 -2.29 -18.99
C ALA A 145 -22.22 -3.75 -18.52
N THR A 146 -21.26 -4.61 -18.94
CA THR A 146 -21.28 -6.04 -18.61
C THR A 146 -20.65 -6.32 -17.24
N TYR A 147 -19.55 -5.65 -16.88
CA TYR A 147 -18.70 -6.07 -15.76
C TYR A 147 -18.66 -5.09 -14.60
N LEU A 148 -18.87 -3.79 -14.85
CA LEU A 148 -18.51 -2.76 -13.89
C LEU A 148 -19.39 -2.79 -12.63
N GLU A 149 -20.72 -2.86 -12.79
CA GLU A 149 -21.67 -2.92 -11.68
C GLU A 149 -21.39 -4.12 -10.75
N LYS A 150 -21.10 -5.28 -11.33
CA LYS A 150 -20.80 -6.51 -10.59
C LYS A 150 -19.47 -6.44 -9.81
N LEU A 151 -18.48 -5.74 -10.35
CA LEU A 151 -17.21 -5.49 -9.68
C LEU A 151 -17.35 -4.40 -8.60
N VAL A 152 -18.10 -3.34 -8.86
CA VAL A 152 -18.36 -2.26 -7.89
C VAL A 152 -19.14 -2.78 -6.69
N SER A 153 -20.17 -3.59 -6.91
CA SER A 153 -20.90 -4.23 -5.81
C SER A 153 -20.06 -5.26 -5.04
N GLY A 154 -19.01 -5.82 -5.65
CA GLY A 154 -18.23 -6.93 -5.11
C GLY A 154 -18.84 -8.32 -5.38
N GLU A 155 -19.95 -8.41 -6.13
CA GLU A 155 -20.53 -9.70 -6.54
C GLU A 155 -19.53 -10.53 -7.33
N TRP A 156 -18.67 -9.87 -8.11
CA TRP A 156 -17.50 -10.48 -8.75
C TRP A 156 -16.22 -9.80 -8.26
N MET A 157 -15.13 -10.57 -8.21
CA MET A 157 -13.83 -10.05 -7.85
C MET A 157 -12.95 -9.85 -9.08
N GLY A 158 -12.12 -8.79 -9.04
CA GLY A 158 -11.12 -8.48 -10.04
C GLY A 158 -9.71 -8.89 -9.60
N THR A 159 -8.85 -9.27 -10.54
CA THR A 159 -7.45 -9.59 -10.28
C THR A 159 -6.52 -8.95 -11.29
N MET A 160 -5.27 -8.76 -10.92
CA MET A 160 -4.21 -8.19 -11.73
C MET A 160 -3.19 -9.26 -12.13
N ASN A 161 -3.03 -9.50 -13.44
CA ASN A 161 -2.22 -10.60 -13.98
C ASN A 161 -1.08 -10.09 -14.85
N LEU A 162 0.06 -9.74 -14.22
CA LEU A 162 1.26 -9.21 -14.87
C LEU A 162 2.37 -10.26 -14.94
N THR A 163 2.75 -10.75 -13.76
CA THR A 163 4.01 -11.47 -13.51
C THR A 163 4.04 -12.83 -14.19
N GLU A 164 5.18 -13.13 -14.81
CA GLU A 164 5.52 -14.44 -15.36
C GLU A 164 6.84 -14.94 -14.77
N PRO A 165 7.19 -16.23 -14.86
CA PRO A 165 8.41 -16.78 -14.27
C PRO A 165 9.69 -16.01 -14.65
N GLN A 166 9.76 -15.45 -15.85
CA GLN A 166 10.91 -14.68 -16.36
C GLN A 166 10.68 -13.15 -16.34
N ALA A 167 9.49 -12.68 -15.98
CA ALA A 167 9.09 -11.27 -16.04
C ALA A 167 8.44 -10.83 -14.74
N GLY A 168 9.25 -10.37 -13.78
CA GLY A 168 8.82 -9.79 -12.52
C GLY A 168 8.96 -8.26 -12.57
N SER A 169 10.11 -7.72 -12.14
CA SER A 169 10.39 -6.28 -12.21
C SER A 169 10.60 -5.79 -13.64
N ASP A 170 11.15 -6.62 -14.53
CA ASP A 170 11.30 -6.32 -15.96
C ASP A 170 10.20 -6.97 -16.79
N LEU A 171 9.14 -6.23 -17.10
CA LEU A 171 8.03 -6.67 -17.94
C LEU A 171 8.39 -6.73 -19.45
N ASN A 172 9.57 -6.27 -19.88
CA ASN A 172 10.00 -6.48 -21.26
C ASN A 172 10.09 -7.97 -21.63
N ALA A 173 10.35 -8.82 -20.65
CA ALA A 173 10.47 -10.27 -20.84
C ALA A 173 9.12 -11.03 -20.89
N LEU A 174 7.98 -10.35 -20.80
CA LEU A 174 6.63 -10.92 -20.84
C LEU A 174 6.39 -11.71 -22.15
N ARG A 175 5.89 -12.95 -22.05
CA ARG A 175 5.69 -13.90 -23.14
C ARG A 175 4.24 -14.31 -23.37
N ALA A 176 3.32 -14.07 -22.41
CA ALA A 176 1.90 -14.34 -22.64
C ALA A 176 1.47 -13.64 -23.93
N LYS A 177 0.71 -14.35 -24.75
CA LYS A 177 0.29 -13.88 -26.08
C LYS A 177 -1.23 -13.76 -26.18
N ALA A 178 -1.67 -12.84 -27.03
CA ALA A 178 -3.07 -12.69 -27.42
C ALA A 178 -3.18 -12.81 -28.95
N GLU A 179 -4.15 -13.54 -29.45
CA GLU A 179 -4.44 -13.69 -30.87
C GLU A 179 -5.83 -13.12 -31.15
N ARG A 180 -5.95 -12.29 -32.18
CA ARG A 180 -7.25 -11.71 -32.59
C ARG A 180 -8.15 -12.81 -33.16
N ALA A 181 -9.40 -12.81 -32.74
CA ALA A 181 -10.42 -13.69 -33.30
C ALA A 181 -11.36 -12.92 -34.25
N ASP A 182 -12.05 -13.63 -35.16
CA ASP A 182 -12.93 -13.03 -36.16
C ASP A 182 -14.19 -12.38 -35.56
N ASP A 183 -14.54 -12.75 -34.32
CA ASP A 183 -15.69 -12.24 -33.57
C ASP A 183 -15.39 -10.93 -32.77
N GLY A 184 -14.19 -10.34 -32.94
CA GLY A 184 -13.75 -9.15 -32.23
C GLY A 184 -13.21 -9.42 -30.82
N THR A 185 -13.19 -10.67 -30.38
CA THR A 185 -12.54 -11.10 -29.13
C THR A 185 -11.07 -11.47 -29.37
N TYR A 186 -10.39 -11.83 -28.31
CA TYR A 186 -9.01 -12.31 -28.36
C TYR A 186 -8.92 -13.70 -27.71
N ARG A 187 -7.94 -14.47 -28.13
CA ARG A 187 -7.57 -15.73 -27.49
C ARG A 187 -6.25 -15.52 -26.75
N ILE A 188 -6.30 -15.67 -25.43
CA ILE A 188 -5.18 -15.43 -24.53
C ILE A 188 -4.53 -16.76 -24.19
N PHE A 189 -3.17 -16.78 -24.26
CA PHE A 189 -2.36 -17.96 -23.99
C PHE A 189 -1.18 -17.61 -23.08
N GLY A 190 -0.86 -18.52 -22.19
CA GLY A 190 0.35 -18.39 -21.36
C GLY A 190 0.10 -18.68 -19.89
N GLN A 191 1.11 -18.35 -19.09
CA GLN A 191 1.12 -18.56 -17.65
C GLN A 191 1.36 -17.25 -16.92
N LYS A 192 0.61 -17.03 -15.86
CA LYS A 192 0.86 -15.96 -14.90
C LYS A 192 1.09 -16.54 -13.52
N ILE A 193 2.07 -16.00 -12.79
CA ILE A 193 2.43 -16.45 -11.44
C ILE A 193 2.21 -15.34 -10.41
N PHE A 194 2.10 -15.73 -9.14
CA PHE A 194 1.88 -14.83 -8.02
C PHE A 194 0.59 -14.02 -8.12
N ILE A 195 -0.46 -14.61 -8.70
CA ILE A 195 -1.75 -13.95 -8.88
C ILE A 195 -2.56 -14.04 -7.59
N THR A 196 -2.65 -12.94 -6.88
CA THR A 196 -3.42 -12.79 -5.64
C THR A 196 -4.89 -12.98 -5.94
N TYR A 197 -5.54 -13.89 -5.21
CA TYR A 197 -6.96 -14.27 -5.40
C TYR A 197 -7.30 -14.64 -6.85
N GLY A 198 -6.35 -15.23 -7.59
CA GLY A 198 -6.57 -15.70 -8.96
C GLY A 198 -7.63 -16.82 -9.06
N GLU A 199 -7.82 -17.59 -8.00
CA GLU A 199 -8.88 -18.57 -7.83
C GLU A 199 -9.34 -18.58 -6.37
N HIS A 200 -10.65 -18.63 -6.14
CA HIS A 200 -11.28 -18.69 -4.82
C HIS A 200 -12.76 -19.04 -4.96
N ASP A 201 -13.41 -19.34 -3.82
CA ASP A 201 -14.83 -19.70 -3.72
C ASP A 201 -15.72 -18.59 -3.10
N MET A 202 -15.21 -17.35 -2.99
CA MET A 202 -15.94 -16.24 -2.37
C MET A 202 -16.98 -15.61 -3.30
N THR A 203 -16.73 -15.62 -4.60
CA THR A 203 -17.62 -15.04 -5.63
C THR A 203 -17.89 -16.05 -6.75
N ASP A 204 -18.99 -15.85 -7.47
CA ASP A 204 -19.38 -16.74 -8.56
C ASP A 204 -18.54 -16.53 -9.83
N ASN A 205 -17.96 -15.35 -10.02
CA ASN A 205 -17.05 -15.06 -11.11
C ASN A 205 -15.81 -14.28 -10.66
N ILE A 206 -14.72 -14.46 -11.40
CA ILE A 206 -13.46 -13.73 -11.21
C ILE A 206 -13.08 -13.11 -12.56
N VAL A 207 -12.78 -11.82 -12.56
CA VAL A 207 -12.41 -11.05 -13.75
C VAL A 207 -10.91 -10.75 -13.70
N HIS A 208 -10.15 -11.37 -14.61
CA HIS A 208 -8.70 -11.20 -14.67
C HIS A 208 -8.34 -10.08 -15.65
N LEU A 209 -7.59 -9.07 -15.20
CA LEU A 209 -6.95 -8.08 -16.06
C LEU A 209 -5.55 -8.57 -16.43
N VAL A 210 -5.38 -9.03 -17.67
CA VAL A 210 -4.21 -9.80 -18.13
C VAL A 210 -3.37 -9.03 -19.11
N LEU A 211 -2.07 -8.87 -18.82
CA LEU A 211 -1.10 -8.33 -19.77
C LEU A 211 -0.63 -9.43 -20.73
N ALA A 212 -0.75 -9.19 -22.04
CA ALA A 212 -0.29 -10.09 -23.08
C ALA A 212 0.19 -9.32 -24.33
N ARG A 213 0.84 -10.03 -25.26
CA ARG A 213 1.37 -9.46 -26.50
C ARG A 213 0.62 -10.00 -27.71
N LEU A 214 0.34 -9.10 -28.66
CA LEU A 214 -0.10 -9.47 -29.99
C LEU A 214 1.08 -10.00 -30.84
N PRO A 215 0.84 -10.85 -31.85
CA PRO A 215 1.91 -11.39 -32.70
C PRO A 215 2.74 -10.34 -33.43
N ASP A 216 2.10 -9.23 -33.82
CA ASP A 216 2.66 -8.10 -34.55
C ASP A 216 3.06 -6.92 -33.65
N ALA A 217 3.01 -7.10 -32.33
CA ALA A 217 3.32 -6.06 -31.36
C ALA A 217 4.79 -5.62 -31.42
N PRO A 218 5.08 -4.32 -31.21
CA PRO A 218 6.45 -3.85 -31.11
C PRO A 218 7.18 -4.49 -29.91
N ALA A 219 8.51 -4.59 -30.02
CA ALA A 219 9.33 -5.11 -28.94
C ALA A 219 9.28 -4.20 -27.68
N GLY A 220 9.59 -4.81 -26.54
CA GLY A 220 9.65 -4.09 -25.27
C GLY A 220 8.28 -3.83 -24.64
N THR A 221 8.26 -2.96 -23.64
CA THR A 221 7.03 -2.63 -22.90
C THR A 221 5.96 -1.95 -23.72
N ARG A 222 6.35 -1.30 -24.84
CA ARG A 222 5.42 -0.63 -25.77
C ARG A 222 4.58 -1.58 -26.61
N GLY A 223 4.82 -2.88 -26.57
CA GLY A 223 4.03 -3.90 -27.27
C GLY A 223 3.13 -4.73 -26.36
N ILE A 224 2.89 -4.25 -25.14
CA ILE A 224 2.04 -4.94 -24.17
C ILE A 224 0.63 -4.36 -24.23
N SER A 225 -0.38 -5.25 -24.36
CA SER A 225 -1.80 -4.90 -24.33
C SER A 225 -2.46 -5.46 -23.06
N LEU A 226 -3.59 -4.89 -22.66
CA LEU A 226 -4.38 -5.32 -21.50
C LEU A 226 -5.67 -5.96 -21.96
N PHE A 227 -5.99 -7.12 -21.37
CA PHE A 227 -7.19 -7.87 -21.70
C PHE A 227 -8.00 -8.18 -20.44
N LEU A 228 -9.31 -8.06 -20.53
CA LEU A 228 -10.26 -8.56 -19.55
C LEU A 228 -10.58 -10.02 -19.91
N VAL A 229 -10.35 -10.94 -18.98
CA VAL A 229 -10.56 -12.38 -19.15
C VAL A 229 -11.36 -12.89 -17.94
N PRO A 230 -12.66 -13.16 -18.07
CA PRO A 230 -13.46 -13.67 -16.97
C PRO A 230 -13.25 -15.19 -16.80
N LYS A 231 -13.45 -15.67 -15.57
CA LYS A 231 -13.46 -17.12 -15.26
C LYS A 231 -14.64 -17.83 -15.93
N PHE A 232 -15.82 -17.23 -15.89
CA PHE A 232 -16.99 -17.64 -16.63
C PHE A 232 -17.39 -16.55 -17.61
N LEU A 233 -17.70 -16.92 -18.84
CA LEU A 233 -18.21 -16.00 -19.85
C LEU A 233 -19.57 -15.47 -19.40
N VAL A 234 -19.89 -14.23 -19.77
CA VAL A 234 -21.16 -13.59 -19.45
C VAL A 234 -22.04 -13.63 -20.72
N THR A 235 -23.27 -14.09 -20.57
CA THR A 235 -24.26 -14.14 -21.65
C THR A 235 -24.90 -12.76 -21.86
N GLU A 236 -25.63 -12.57 -22.96
CA GLU A 236 -26.29 -11.29 -23.28
C GLU A 236 -27.29 -10.82 -22.20
N ASP A 237 -27.88 -11.76 -21.46
CA ASP A 237 -28.79 -11.45 -20.35
C ASP A 237 -28.08 -11.17 -19.00
N GLY A 238 -26.73 -11.16 -18.99
CA GLY A 238 -25.91 -10.90 -17.81
C GLY A 238 -25.69 -12.12 -16.90
N SER A 239 -26.21 -13.29 -17.26
CA SER A 239 -26.00 -14.53 -16.51
C SER A 239 -24.63 -15.15 -16.80
N LEU A 240 -24.17 -16.06 -15.92
CA LEU A 240 -22.93 -16.79 -16.12
C LEU A 240 -23.16 -17.91 -17.17
N GLY A 241 -22.33 -17.90 -18.21
CA GLY A 241 -22.32 -18.87 -19.30
C GLY A 241 -21.23 -19.94 -19.13
N ALA A 242 -20.60 -20.29 -20.25
CA ALA A 242 -19.58 -21.33 -20.28
C ALA A 242 -18.34 -21.00 -19.46
N ARG A 243 -17.68 -22.02 -18.91
CA ARG A 243 -16.37 -21.92 -18.29
C ARG A 243 -15.33 -21.50 -19.33
N ASN A 244 -14.59 -20.40 -19.05
CA ASN A 244 -13.53 -19.95 -19.94
C ASN A 244 -12.26 -20.78 -19.74
N ASP A 245 -11.39 -20.82 -20.76
CA ASP A 245 -10.15 -21.60 -20.75
C ASP A 245 -9.03 -20.90 -19.89
N VAL A 246 -9.37 -20.66 -18.64
CA VAL A 246 -8.47 -20.13 -17.61
C VAL A 246 -8.65 -20.91 -16.31
N TRP A 247 -7.54 -21.30 -15.65
CA TRP A 247 -7.62 -22.08 -14.43
C TRP A 247 -6.37 -21.94 -13.55
N CYS A 248 -6.54 -22.25 -12.27
CA CYS A 248 -5.47 -22.27 -11.28
C CYS A 248 -4.76 -23.62 -11.30
N ASN A 249 -3.48 -23.61 -11.67
CA ASN A 249 -2.65 -24.81 -11.71
C ASN A 249 -1.99 -25.11 -10.36
N ALA A 250 -1.61 -24.08 -9.62
CA ALA A 250 -0.93 -24.19 -8.34
C ALA A 250 -1.18 -22.94 -7.49
N ILE A 251 -1.00 -23.09 -6.19
CA ILE A 251 -0.92 -21.98 -5.23
C ILE A 251 0.44 -22.02 -4.52
N GLU A 252 0.93 -20.84 -4.15
CA GLU A 252 2.23 -20.72 -3.48
C GLU A 252 2.13 -21.03 -1.98
N HIS A 253 3.13 -21.77 -1.48
CA HIS A 253 3.36 -21.94 -0.04
C HIS A 253 4.27 -20.80 0.45
N LYS A 254 3.72 -19.88 1.23
CA LYS A 254 4.33 -18.58 1.51
C LYS A 254 4.77 -18.42 2.97
N LEU A 255 5.63 -17.42 3.22
CA LEU A 255 6.06 -17.01 4.56
C LEU A 255 4.90 -16.47 5.40
N GLY A 256 4.01 -15.66 4.81
CA GLY A 256 2.88 -15.01 5.45
C GLY A 256 1.68 -14.92 4.51
N ILE A 257 0.63 -14.23 4.94
CA ILE A 257 -0.66 -14.11 4.24
C ILE A 257 -1.14 -15.48 3.72
N HIS A 258 -1.07 -16.51 4.56
CA HIS A 258 -1.29 -17.92 4.17
C HIS A 258 -2.66 -18.14 3.56
N VAL A 259 -3.66 -17.42 4.03
CA VAL A 259 -5.05 -17.57 3.59
C VAL A 259 -5.38 -16.79 2.32
N SER A 260 -4.51 -15.87 1.88
CA SER A 260 -4.63 -15.22 0.58
C SER A 260 -4.10 -16.17 -0.50
N PRO A 261 -4.94 -16.77 -1.37
CA PRO A 261 -4.46 -17.69 -2.40
C PRO A 261 -3.63 -16.91 -3.42
N THR A 262 -2.38 -17.29 -3.57
CA THR A 262 -1.44 -16.72 -4.53
C THR A 262 -1.22 -17.74 -5.64
N CYS A 263 -1.88 -17.51 -6.77
CA CYS A 263 -2.13 -18.51 -7.79
C CYS A 263 -1.13 -18.47 -8.94
N THR A 264 -0.85 -19.64 -9.50
CA THR A 264 -0.31 -19.81 -10.84
C THR A 264 -1.47 -20.06 -11.79
N MET A 265 -1.76 -19.08 -12.65
CA MET A 265 -2.88 -19.14 -13.61
C MET A 265 -2.41 -19.57 -14.99
N ILE A 266 -3.14 -20.49 -15.59
CA ILE A 266 -2.90 -20.97 -16.97
C ILE A 266 -4.04 -20.47 -17.84
N TYR A 267 -3.68 -19.93 -18.99
CA TYR A 267 -4.58 -19.39 -19.99
C TYR A 267 -4.43 -20.15 -21.30
N GLY A 268 -5.53 -20.66 -21.82
CA GLY A 268 -5.63 -21.11 -23.21
C GLY A 268 -4.94 -22.43 -23.53
N ASP A 269 -4.82 -23.36 -22.58
CA ASP A 269 -4.20 -24.67 -22.82
C ASP A 269 -5.19 -25.76 -23.29
N GLY A 270 -6.46 -25.39 -23.49
CA GLY A 270 -7.50 -26.29 -23.96
C GLY A 270 -8.13 -27.17 -22.87
N LYS A 271 -7.99 -26.76 -21.58
CA LYS A 271 -8.62 -27.49 -20.47
C LYS A 271 -10.14 -27.31 -20.46
N PHE A 272 -10.62 -26.14 -20.88
CA PHE A 272 -12.03 -25.79 -20.93
C PHE A 272 -12.40 -25.23 -22.29
N GLY A 273 -13.59 -25.64 -22.80
CA GLY A 273 -14.06 -25.23 -24.11
C GLY A 273 -13.68 -26.23 -25.22
N ASP A 274 -14.16 -25.98 -26.43
CA ASP A 274 -13.97 -26.87 -27.60
C ASP A 274 -12.64 -26.62 -28.32
N GLU A 275 -12.05 -25.39 -28.14
CA GLU A 275 -10.80 -24.98 -28.74
C GLU A 275 -9.89 -24.29 -27.69
N PRO A 276 -8.56 -24.46 -27.80
CA PRO A 276 -7.62 -23.75 -26.91
C PRO A 276 -7.70 -22.25 -27.08
N GLY A 277 -7.53 -21.53 -25.98
CA GLY A 277 -7.47 -20.07 -25.95
C GLY A 277 -8.49 -19.45 -24.99
N ALA A 278 -8.04 -18.80 -23.93
CA ALA A 278 -8.93 -18.08 -23.03
C ALA A 278 -9.53 -16.87 -23.74
N ILE A 279 -10.85 -16.78 -23.77
CA ILE A 279 -11.56 -15.66 -24.41
C ILE A 279 -11.36 -14.40 -23.56
N GLY A 280 -10.95 -13.31 -24.22
CA GLY A 280 -10.75 -12.03 -23.58
C GLY A 280 -11.12 -10.87 -24.50
N TRP A 281 -11.27 -9.69 -23.89
CA TRP A 281 -11.58 -8.43 -24.56
C TRP A 281 -10.49 -7.41 -24.27
N LEU A 282 -10.15 -6.60 -25.29
CA LEU A 282 -9.16 -5.53 -25.14
C LEU A 282 -9.67 -4.43 -24.19
N VAL A 283 -8.84 -4.03 -23.25
CA VAL A 283 -9.07 -2.86 -22.38
C VAL A 283 -8.16 -1.72 -22.86
N GLY A 284 -8.77 -0.63 -23.30
CA GLY A 284 -8.08 0.48 -23.93
C GLY A 284 -7.67 0.19 -25.39
N GLU A 285 -6.45 0.54 -25.74
CA GLU A 285 -5.90 0.38 -27.10
C GLU A 285 -4.82 -0.71 -27.12
N GLU A 286 -4.67 -1.39 -28.28
CA GLU A 286 -3.57 -2.32 -28.49
C GLU A 286 -2.22 -1.62 -28.26
N ASN A 287 -1.29 -2.31 -27.62
CA ASN A 287 0.06 -1.82 -27.30
C ASN A 287 0.10 -0.67 -26.29
N ARG A 288 -1.02 -0.42 -25.59
CA ARG A 288 -1.13 0.60 -24.53
C ARG A 288 -1.49 -0.02 -23.16
N GLY A 289 -1.42 -1.34 -23.04
CA GLY A 289 -1.88 -2.05 -21.86
C GLY A 289 -1.16 -1.68 -20.57
N LEU A 290 0.13 -1.33 -20.61
CA LEU A 290 0.82 -0.84 -19.42
C LEU A 290 0.28 0.51 -18.93
N ASN A 291 -0.12 1.41 -19.84
CA ASN A 291 -0.71 2.69 -19.44
C ASN A 291 -2.04 2.46 -18.68
N CYS A 292 -2.86 1.52 -19.19
CA CYS A 292 -4.12 1.14 -18.53
C CYS A 292 -3.87 0.46 -17.17
N MET A 293 -2.89 -0.44 -17.12
CA MET A 293 -2.52 -1.14 -15.90
C MET A 293 -1.90 -0.22 -14.85
N PHE A 294 -1.19 0.84 -15.25
CA PHE A 294 -0.65 1.84 -14.31
C PHE A 294 -1.73 2.59 -13.55
N THR A 295 -2.94 2.73 -14.10
CA THR A 295 -4.08 3.29 -13.35
C THR A 295 -4.36 2.44 -12.11
N MET A 296 -4.50 1.13 -12.28
CA MET A 296 -4.66 0.17 -11.18
C MET A 296 -3.44 0.14 -10.24
N MET A 297 -2.22 0.10 -10.82
CA MET A 297 -0.98 -0.01 -10.04
C MET A 297 -0.69 1.21 -9.16
N ASN A 298 -1.05 2.41 -9.56
CA ASN A 298 -0.80 3.60 -8.74
C ASN A 298 -1.66 3.59 -7.46
N ASN A 299 -2.92 3.18 -7.58
CA ASN A 299 -3.78 2.99 -6.41
C ASN A 299 -3.32 1.80 -5.57
N ALA A 300 -2.94 0.69 -6.20
CA ALA A 300 -2.38 -0.46 -5.51
C ALA A 300 -1.12 -0.10 -4.70
N ARG A 301 -0.25 0.79 -5.21
CA ARG A 301 0.95 1.23 -4.49
C ARG A 301 0.63 2.01 -3.21
N LEU A 302 -0.37 2.91 -3.25
CA LEU A 302 -0.84 3.60 -2.05
C LEU A 302 -1.44 2.59 -1.07
N ALA A 303 -2.32 1.71 -1.54
CA ALA A 303 -2.95 0.68 -0.72
C ALA A 303 -1.91 -0.23 -0.04
N VAL A 304 -0.83 -0.62 -0.77
CA VAL A 304 0.29 -1.38 -0.20
C VAL A 304 1.06 -0.56 0.85
N GLY A 305 1.23 0.74 0.66
CA GLY A 305 1.76 1.62 1.71
C GLY A 305 0.90 1.57 2.98
N VAL A 306 -0.41 1.61 2.80
CA VAL A 306 -1.40 1.51 3.90
C VAL A 306 -1.36 0.13 4.57
N GLU A 307 -1.12 -0.97 3.84
CA GLU A 307 -0.87 -2.29 4.46
C GLU A 307 0.31 -2.25 5.45
N GLY A 308 1.38 -1.53 5.09
CA GLY A 308 2.52 -1.32 6.01
C GLY A 308 2.12 -0.60 7.28
N VAL A 309 1.31 0.46 7.17
CA VAL A 309 0.76 1.19 8.32
C VAL A 309 -0.13 0.29 9.18
N ALA A 310 -1.01 -0.45 8.53
CA ALA A 310 -1.99 -1.33 9.18
C ALA A 310 -1.34 -2.42 10.03
N VAL A 311 -0.33 -3.10 9.46
CA VAL A 311 0.42 -4.14 10.18
C VAL A 311 1.21 -3.53 11.33
N ALA A 312 1.82 -2.34 11.13
CA ALA A 312 2.51 -1.62 12.20
C ALA A 312 1.55 -1.29 13.35
N GLU A 313 0.37 -0.75 13.06
CA GLU A 313 -0.62 -0.40 14.08
C GLU A 313 -1.11 -1.62 14.86
N ALA A 314 -1.47 -2.71 14.16
CA ALA A 314 -1.92 -3.94 14.80
C ALA A 314 -0.83 -4.58 15.70
N ALA A 315 0.41 -4.62 15.21
CA ALA A 315 1.56 -5.12 15.97
C ALA A 315 1.85 -4.24 17.19
N ARG A 316 1.76 -2.90 17.05
CA ARG A 316 1.94 -1.93 18.14
C ARG A 316 0.91 -2.13 19.24
N GLN A 317 -0.39 -2.19 18.89
CA GLN A 317 -1.45 -2.40 19.87
C GLN A 317 -1.22 -3.68 20.68
N LYS A 318 -0.89 -4.78 20.01
CA LYS A 318 -0.62 -6.06 20.65
C LYS A 318 0.62 -5.99 21.56
N ALA A 319 1.67 -5.30 21.14
CA ALA A 319 2.88 -5.12 21.95
C ALA A 319 2.62 -4.25 23.19
N VAL A 320 1.84 -3.17 23.07
CA VAL A 320 1.44 -2.31 24.19
C VAL A 320 0.59 -3.08 25.19
N GLU A 321 -0.42 -3.84 24.72
CA GLU A 321 -1.26 -4.69 25.59
C GLU A 321 -0.38 -5.65 26.39
N TYR A 322 0.49 -6.42 25.70
CA TYR A 322 1.39 -7.36 26.34
C TYR A 322 2.36 -6.70 27.34
N ALA A 323 2.94 -5.56 26.99
CA ALA A 323 3.91 -4.87 27.85
C ALA A 323 3.29 -4.34 29.15
N ASN A 324 2.00 -4.00 29.16
CA ASN A 324 1.27 -3.60 30.35
C ASN A 324 0.92 -4.78 31.25
N GLU A 325 0.64 -5.94 30.70
CA GLU A 325 0.25 -7.15 31.44
C GLU A 325 1.46 -7.95 31.95
N ARG A 326 2.48 -8.10 31.10
CA ARG A 326 3.66 -8.92 31.41
C ARG A 326 4.49 -8.27 32.50
N ARG A 327 4.76 -9.04 33.55
CA ARG A 327 5.60 -8.63 34.69
C ARG A 327 6.93 -9.37 34.66
N GLN A 328 8.05 -8.63 34.74
CA GLN A 328 9.38 -9.21 34.76
C GLN A 328 10.40 -8.21 35.33
N GLY A 329 11.27 -8.68 36.24
CA GLY A 329 12.29 -7.81 36.87
C GLY A 329 11.69 -6.68 37.72
N HIS A 330 12.49 -5.66 37.97
CA HIS A 330 12.12 -4.46 38.70
C HIS A 330 12.59 -3.24 37.93
N ALA A 331 11.66 -2.49 37.35
CA ALA A 331 11.98 -1.26 36.65
C ALA A 331 12.54 -0.19 37.60
N PRO A 332 13.41 0.71 37.13
CA PRO A 332 13.90 1.84 37.94
C PRO A 332 12.72 2.65 38.51
N GLY A 333 12.73 2.88 39.83
CA GLY A 333 11.65 3.61 40.51
C GLY A 333 10.39 2.82 40.83
N TRP A 334 10.31 1.52 40.51
CA TRP A 334 9.18 0.65 40.89
C TRP A 334 9.07 0.49 42.40
N THR A 335 7.91 0.87 42.94
CA THR A 335 7.61 0.80 44.38
C THR A 335 6.46 -0.18 44.72
N GLY A 336 5.88 -0.83 43.71
CA GLY A 336 4.81 -1.83 43.87
C GLY A 336 5.33 -3.17 44.35
N GLU A 337 4.42 -4.04 44.73
CA GLU A 337 4.75 -5.42 45.16
C GLU A 337 5.16 -6.29 43.97
N GLY A 338 6.18 -7.13 44.15
CA GLY A 338 6.67 -8.07 43.15
C GLY A 338 7.30 -7.45 41.93
N MET A 339 7.31 -8.18 40.81
CA MET A 339 7.87 -7.71 39.53
C MET A 339 7.05 -6.59 38.92
N SER A 340 7.72 -5.61 38.26
CA SER A 340 7.08 -4.54 37.55
C SER A 340 6.47 -5.00 36.21
N PRO A 341 5.44 -4.30 35.66
CA PRO A 341 5.08 -4.42 34.26
C PRO A 341 6.28 -4.06 33.38
N ILE A 342 6.47 -4.79 32.28
CA ILE A 342 7.65 -4.53 31.43
C ILE A 342 7.60 -3.20 30.71
N VAL A 343 6.44 -2.60 30.51
CA VAL A 343 6.26 -1.24 29.96
C VAL A 343 7.02 -0.17 30.75
N LEU A 344 7.36 -0.41 32.01
CA LEU A 344 8.11 0.53 32.84
C LEU A 344 9.64 0.47 32.65
N HIS A 345 10.14 -0.53 31.92
CA HIS A 345 11.56 -0.60 31.59
C HIS A 345 11.93 0.35 30.46
N PRO A 346 12.99 1.17 30.59
CA PRO A 346 13.34 2.18 29.57
C PRO A 346 13.55 1.64 28.16
N ASP A 347 14.06 0.41 28.03
CA ASP A 347 14.27 -0.23 26.74
C ASP A 347 12.94 -0.56 26.05
N ILE A 348 11.99 -1.14 26.80
CA ILE A 348 10.63 -1.40 26.29
C ILE A 348 9.89 -0.11 25.96
N GLN A 349 10.07 0.95 26.78
CA GLN A 349 9.51 2.27 26.47
C GLN A 349 10.04 2.81 25.16
N ARG A 350 11.36 2.69 24.92
CA ARG A 350 11.98 3.09 23.65
C ARG A 350 11.39 2.33 22.48
N ASP A 351 11.24 1.03 22.59
CA ASP A 351 10.65 0.18 21.55
C ASP A 351 9.21 0.62 21.22
N LEU A 352 8.36 0.77 22.24
CA LEU A 352 6.95 1.14 22.06
C LEU A 352 6.78 2.56 21.49
N LEU A 353 7.61 3.52 21.93
CA LEU A 353 7.63 4.88 21.39
C LEU A 353 8.15 4.89 19.94
N THR A 354 9.15 4.08 19.63
CA THR A 354 9.63 3.90 18.25
C THR A 354 8.52 3.36 17.35
N MET A 355 7.82 2.32 17.80
CA MET A 355 6.66 1.78 17.08
C MET A 355 5.60 2.86 16.85
N GLY A 356 5.26 3.64 17.88
CA GLY A 356 4.25 4.72 17.78
C GLY A 356 4.65 5.81 16.80
N ALA A 357 5.86 6.36 16.94
CA ALA A 357 6.35 7.44 16.09
C ALA A 357 6.40 7.02 14.61
N LEU A 358 7.00 5.86 14.32
CA LEU A 358 7.15 5.37 12.95
C LEU A 358 5.80 5.04 12.29
N THR A 359 4.86 4.46 13.05
CA THR A 359 3.50 4.17 12.56
C THR A 359 2.76 5.45 12.20
N GLN A 360 2.80 6.47 13.07
CA GLN A 360 2.12 7.74 12.83
C GLN A 360 2.73 8.49 11.64
N MET A 361 4.05 8.48 11.49
CA MET A 361 4.73 9.05 10.33
C MET A 361 4.29 8.39 9.02
N ALA A 362 4.28 7.06 8.98
CA ALA A 362 3.85 6.29 7.82
C ALA A 362 2.38 6.55 7.47
N ARG A 363 1.47 6.62 8.47
CA ARG A 363 0.05 6.98 8.30
C ARG A 363 -0.09 8.35 7.66
N SER A 364 0.58 9.36 8.20
CA SER A 364 0.51 10.73 7.68
C SER A 364 1.02 10.82 6.23
N ILE A 365 2.11 10.13 5.88
CA ILE A 365 2.63 10.09 4.51
C ILE A 365 1.64 9.45 3.54
N CYS A 366 1.01 8.32 3.92
CA CYS A 366 0.01 7.66 3.09
C CYS A 366 -1.25 8.54 2.90
N LEU A 367 -1.75 9.17 3.96
CA LEU A 367 -2.93 10.03 3.88
C LEU A 367 -2.66 11.34 3.13
N ALA A 368 -1.46 11.93 3.26
CA ALA A 368 -1.04 13.07 2.45
C ALA A 368 -0.90 12.71 0.96
N CYS A 369 -0.46 11.49 0.65
CA CYS A 369 -0.47 10.98 -0.72
C CYS A 369 -1.90 10.82 -1.26
N ALA A 370 -2.81 10.26 -0.46
CA ALA A 370 -4.24 10.13 -0.80
C ALA A 370 -4.88 11.50 -1.05
N HIS A 371 -4.63 12.48 -0.17
CA HIS A 371 -5.07 13.87 -0.35
C HIS A 371 -4.62 14.44 -1.71
N ALA A 372 -3.34 14.31 -2.04
CA ALA A 372 -2.82 14.81 -3.31
C ALA A 372 -3.48 14.13 -4.53
N ILE A 373 -3.85 12.84 -4.42
CA ILE A 373 -4.61 12.12 -5.47
C ILE A 373 -6.01 12.72 -5.62
N ASP A 374 -6.72 12.95 -4.51
CA ASP A 374 -8.07 13.51 -4.53
C ASP A 374 -8.07 14.95 -5.04
N MET A 375 -7.15 15.80 -4.59
CA MET A 375 -7.01 17.17 -5.07
C MET A 375 -6.69 17.23 -6.58
N ALA A 376 -5.89 16.29 -7.09
CA ALA A 376 -5.64 16.19 -8.53
C ALA A 376 -6.90 15.83 -9.34
N ARG A 377 -7.89 15.15 -8.73
CA ARG A 377 -9.15 14.76 -9.37
C ARG A 377 -10.18 15.89 -9.40
N VAL A 378 -10.20 16.74 -8.38
CA VAL A 378 -11.22 17.80 -8.24
C VAL A 378 -10.81 19.12 -8.89
N HIS A 379 -9.54 19.34 -9.15
CA HIS A 379 -9.04 20.54 -9.82
C HIS A 379 -8.85 20.33 -11.33
N ALA A 380 -8.55 21.41 -12.06
CA ALA A 380 -8.32 21.40 -13.48
C ALA A 380 -7.06 22.23 -13.84
N GLY A 381 -6.53 22.05 -15.05
CA GLY A 381 -5.43 22.86 -15.57
C GLY A 381 -4.13 22.69 -14.77
N ASP A 382 -3.47 23.82 -14.49
CA ASP A 382 -2.16 23.84 -13.82
C ASP A 382 -2.22 23.37 -12.37
N GLU A 383 -3.33 23.61 -11.70
CA GLU A 383 -3.53 23.19 -10.32
C GLU A 383 -3.66 21.66 -10.21
N ALA A 384 -4.49 21.04 -11.06
CA ALA A 384 -4.58 19.59 -11.17
C ALA A 384 -3.21 18.96 -11.47
N ARG A 385 -2.43 19.59 -12.35
CA ARG A 385 -1.08 19.12 -12.68
C ARG A 385 -0.15 19.18 -11.47
N ALA A 386 -0.17 20.25 -10.70
CA ALA A 386 0.65 20.40 -9.49
C ALA A 386 0.33 19.33 -8.45
N TRP A 387 -0.96 19.07 -8.21
CA TRP A 387 -1.39 18.01 -7.32
C TRP A 387 -1.06 16.60 -7.83
N HIS A 388 -1.18 16.39 -9.14
CA HIS A 388 -0.76 15.11 -9.75
C HIS A 388 0.75 14.87 -9.59
N GLU A 389 1.58 15.91 -9.76
CA GLU A 389 3.02 15.81 -9.52
C GLU A 389 3.33 15.54 -8.04
N ARG A 390 2.58 16.16 -7.11
CA ARG A 390 2.68 15.89 -5.67
C ARG A 390 2.31 14.44 -5.34
N ALA A 391 1.19 13.94 -5.83
CA ALA A 391 0.80 12.54 -5.67
C ALA A 391 1.86 11.59 -6.23
N SER A 392 2.39 11.93 -7.42
CA SER A 392 3.46 11.19 -8.08
C SER A 392 4.75 11.16 -7.26
N LEU A 393 5.14 12.26 -6.62
CA LEU A 393 6.30 12.36 -5.72
C LEU A 393 6.13 11.50 -4.47
N LEU A 394 4.95 11.55 -3.85
CA LEU A 394 4.69 10.87 -2.57
C LEU A 394 4.42 9.37 -2.72
N THR A 395 3.87 8.90 -3.84
CA THR A 395 3.50 7.48 -4.03
C THR A 395 4.64 6.49 -3.76
N PRO A 396 5.87 6.64 -4.30
CA PRO A 396 6.97 5.74 -4.00
C PRO A 396 7.40 5.80 -2.52
N VAL A 397 7.31 6.97 -1.88
CA VAL A 397 7.60 7.13 -0.45
C VAL A 397 6.53 6.46 0.39
N ALA A 398 5.24 6.73 0.11
CA ALA A 398 4.12 6.09 0.79
C ALA A 398 4.21 4.56 0.72
N LYS A 399 4.48 4.01 -0.47
CA LYS A 399 4.62 2.55 -0.63
C LYS A 399 5.84 2.00 0.09
N ALA A 400 7.03 2.50 -0.20
CA ALA A 400 8.24 1.82 0.24
C ALA A 400 8.61 2.14 1.69
N PHE A 401 8.53 3.39 2.11
CA PHE A 401 8.80 3.76 3.50
C PHE A 401 7.82 3.08 4.45
N SER A 402 6.51 3.15 4.18
CA SER A 402 5.51 2.59 5.08
C SER A 402 5.58 1.07 5.19
N THR A 403 5.92 0.36 4.12
CA THR A 403 6.10 -1.10 4.16
C THR A 403 7.40 -1.51 4.87
N ASP A 404 8.47 -0.71 4.77
CA ASP A 404 9.68 -0.91 5.57
C ASP A 404 9.39 -0.69 7.05
N ILE A 405 8.61 0.36 7.39
CA ILE A 405 8.14 0.61 8.75
C ILE A 405 7.26 -0.54 9.25
N GLY A 406 6.31 -1.03 8.45
CA GLY A 406 5.47 -2.18 8.81
C GLY A 406 6.30 -3.39 9.24
N SER A 407 7.30 -3.75 8.45
CA SER A 407 8.22 -4.85 8.78
C SER A 407 9.07 -4.57 10.02
N GLN A 408 9.60 -3.35 10.18
CA GLN A 408 10.40 -2.94 11.33
C GLN A 408 9.58 -2.97 12.62
N VAL A 409 8.40 -2.38 12.62
CA VAL A 409 7.50 -2.31 13.78
C VAL A 409 7.00 -3.69 14.17
N ALA A 410 6.59 -4.52 13.21
CA ALA A 410 6.17 -5.90 13.50
C ALA A 410 7.29 -6.73 14.13
N SER A 411 8.55 -6.55 13.69
CA SER A 411 9.72 -7.20 14.28
C SER A 411 9.98 -6.71 15.71
N ILE A 412 9.86 -5.42 15.98
CA ILE A 412 9.95 -4.85 17.35
C ILE A 412 8.81 -5.44 18.22
N GLY A 413 7.61 -5.58 17.66
CA GLY A 413 6.48 -6.21 18.36
C GLY A 413 6.79 -7.63 18.86
N VAL A 414 7.42 -8.46 18.01
CA VAL A 414 7.91 -9.79 18.39
C VAL A 414 8.95 -9.68 19.53
N GLN A 415 9.88 -8.73 19.43
CA GLN A 415 10.92 -8.50 20.44
C GLN A 415 10.33 -8.11 21.80
N VAL A 416 9.34 -7.22 21.84
CA VAL A 416 8.64 -6.81 23.09
C VAL A 416 7.98 -8.02 23.78
N HIS A 417 7.45 -8.96 23.00
CA HIS A 417 6.87 -10.20 23.55
C HIS A 417 7.93 -11.20 24.07
N GLY A 418 9.22 -11.01 23.75
CA GLY A 418 10.28 -11.93 24.11
C GLY A 418 10.05 -13.32 23.51
N GLY A 419 10.36 -14.39 24.25
CA GLY A 419 10.15 -15.77 23.80
C GLY A 419 8.70 -16.06 23.36
N MET A 420 7.73 -15.42 23.98
CA MET A 420 6.31 -15.57 23.60
C MET A 420 6.01 -14.99 22.22
N GLY A 421 6.74 -13.96 21.77
CA GLY A 421 6.58 -13.40 20.43
C GLY A 421 7.00 -14.35 19.30
N TYR A 422 7.85 -15.33 19.63
CA TYR A 422 8.31 -16.36 18.70
C TYR A 422 7.36 -17.57 18.61
N ILE A 423 6.35 -17.61 19.48
CA ILE A 423 5.34 -18.68 19.53
C ILE A 423 4.12 -18.26 18.72
N GLU A 424 3.75 -19.07 17.72
CA GLU A 424 2.66 -18.79 16.78
C GLU A 424 1.31 -18.50 17.46
N GLU A 425 1.01 -19.22 18.56
CA GLU A 425 -0.24 -19.09 19.32
C GLU A 425 -0.44 -17.70 19.95
N THR A 426 0.62 -16.96 20.21
CA THR A 426 0.53 -15.56 20.66
C THR A 426 0.00 -14.62 19.60
N GLY A 427 0.19 -14.97 18.32
CA GLY A 427 -0.24 -14.16 17.18
C GLY A 427 0.62 -12.91 16.90
N ALA A 428 1.73 -12.70 17.60
CA ALA A 428 2.66 -11.60 17.29
C ALA A 428 3.45 -11.88 16.00
N ALA A 429 3.81 -13.15 15.76
CA ALA A 429 4.56 -13.58 14.60
C ALA A 429 3.80 -13.38 13.27
N ILE A 430 2.47 -13.45 13.26
CA ILE A 430 1.64 -13.27 12.07
C ILE A 430 1.96 -11.91 11.40
N TYR A 431 1.95 -10.83 12.18
CA TYR A 431 2.21 -9.49 11.65
C TYR A 431 3.59 -9.36 11.01
N MET A 432 4.62 -9.97 11.61
CA MET A 432 5.98 -9.95 11.05
C MET A 432 6.06 -10.76 9.74
N ARG A 433 5.38 -11.91 9.67
CA ARG A 433 5.35 -12.75 8.46
C ARG A 433 4.58 -12.06 7.33
N ASP A 434 3.43 -11.50 7.64
CA ASP A 434 2.55 -10.85 6.66
C ASP A 434 3.15 -9.56 6.12
N ALA A 435 3.75 -8.71 6.98
CA ALA A 435 4.37 -7.45 6.55
C ALA A 435 5.44 -7.63 5.47
N ARG A 436 6.13 -8.77 5.46
CA ARG A 436 7.33 -8.94 4.63
C ARG A 436 7.07 -8.90 3.12
N ILE A 437 5.90 -9.35 2.67
CA ILE A 437 5.57 -9.35 1.24
C ILE A 437 5.36 -7.94 0.70
N ALA A 438 4.86 -7.01 1.51
CA ALA A 438 4.55 -5.65 1.10
C ALA A 438 5.79 -4.88 0.59
N GLN A 439 6.99 -5.24 1.03
CA GLN A 439 8.24 -4.68 0.53
C GLN A 439 8.63 -5.21 -0.87
N ILE A 440 8.01 -6.29 -1.33
CA ILE A 440 8.41 -7.05 -2.53
C ILE A 440 7.48 -6.82 -3.70
N TYR A 441 6.15 -6.98 -3.50
CA TYR A 441 5.18 -6.89 -4.58
C TYR A 441 4.82 -5.42 -4.94
N GLU A 442 4.05 -5.23 -6.01
CA GLU A 442 3.66 -3.92 -6.58
C GLU A 442 4.85 -3.01 -6.90
N GLY A 443 5.95 -3.64 -7.34
CA GLY A 443 7.27 -3.04 -7.48
C GLY A 443 8.02 -3.07 -6.15
N THR A 444 9.17 -3.74 -6.14
CA THR A 444 10.02 -3.81 -4.93
C THR A 444 10.34 -2.41 -4.40
N ASN A 445 10.62 -2.29 -3.11
CA ASN A 445 10.99 -1.00 -2.51
C ASN A 445 12.21 -0.38 -3.20
N GLY A 446 13.14 -1.19 -3.71
CA GLY A 446 14.25 -0.72 -4.56
C GLY A 446 13.76 -0.09 -5.87
N ILE A 447 12.76 -0.67 -6.53
CA ILE A 447 12.15 -0.09 -7.75
C ILE A 447 11.43 1.22 -7.42
N GLN A 448 10.75 1.33 -6.27
CA GLN A 448 10.14 2.58 -5.82
C GLN A 448 11.21 3.66 -5.57
N ALA A 449 12.33 3.30 -4.96
CA ALA A 449 13.44 4.21 -4.73
C ALA A 449 14.07 4.71 -6.05
N ILE A 450 14.27 3.81 -7.01
CA ILE A 450 14.74 4.16 -8.36
C ILE A 450 13.75 5.09 -9.05
N ASP A 451 12.45 4.78 -9.00
CA ASP A 451 11.39 5.62 -9.56
C ASP A 451 11.38 7.03 -8.94
N LEU A 452 11.49 7.12 -7.61
CA LEU A 452 11.60 8.39 -6.89
C LEU A 452 12.75 9.23 -7.43
N VAL A 453 13.96 8.67 -7.46
CA VAL A 453 15.17 9.42 -7.81
C VAL A 453 15.23 9.78 -9.30
N THR A 454 14.90 8.83 -10.18
CA THR A 454 15.13 9.02 -11.62
C THR A 454 13.97 9.70 -12.35
N ARG A 455 12.76 9.61 -11.81
CA ARG A 455 11.55 10.10 -12.49
C ARG A 455 10.75 11.15 -11.70
N LYS A 456 10.74 11.08 -10.36
CA LYS A 456 9.90 11.96 -9.54
C LYS A 456 10.64 13.23 -9.11
N LEU A 457 11.86 13.11 -8.66
CA LEU A 457 12.66 14.28 -8.29
C LEU A 457 12.88 15.26 -9.46
N PRO A 458 13.11 14.81 -10.71
CA PRO A 458 13.27 15.72 -11.84
C PRO A 458 11.97 16.35 -12.35
N GLN A 459 10.79 15.97 -11.85
CA GLN A 459 9.50 16.52 -12.33
C GLN A 459 9.49 18.06 -12.27
N SER A 460 9.04 18.68 -13.35
CA SER A 460 9.01 20.15 -13.50
C SER A 460 10.33 20.82 -13.10
N ASP A 461 11.46 20.24 -13.55
CA ASP A 461 12.82 20.70 -13.24
C ASP A 461 13.10 20.78 -11.72
N GLY A 462 12.46 19.91 -10.92
CA GLY A 462 12.58 19.86 -9.48
C GLY A 462 11.67 20.83 -8.71
N ALA A 463 10.78 21.55 -9.40
CA ALA A 463 9.89 22.51 -8.77
C ALA A 463 8.92 21.84 -7.76
N CYS A 464 8.41 20.65 -8.08
CA CYS A 464 7.50 19.91 -7.22
C CYS A 464 8.16 19.54 -5.87
N VAL A 465 9.35 18.95 -5.88
CA VAL A 465 10.06 18.59 -4.66
C VAL A 465 10.48 19.82 -3.86
N LYS A 466 10.84 20.91 -4.52
CA LYS A 466 11.18 22.18 -3.87
C LYS A 466 9.98 22.78 -3.14
N SER A 467 8.81 22.86 -3.81
CA SER A 467 7.57 23.31 -3.16
C SER A 467 7.22 22.48 -1.94
N TYR A 468 7.39 21.15 -2.01
CA TYR A 468 7.18 20.28 -0.86
C TYR A 468 8.13 20.61 0.31
N PHE A 469 9.40 20.85 0.01
CA PHE A 469 10.35 21.25 1.06
C PHE A 469 10.04 22.61 1.68
N ASP A 470 9.54 23.56 0.89
CA ASP A 470 9.14 24.88 1.41
C ASP A 470 7.96 24.76 2.39
N GLU A 471 7.04 23.82 2.17
CA GLU A 471 5.96 23.48 3.13
C GLU A 471 6.53 22.88 4.42
N LEU A 472 7.49 21.96 4.32
CA LEU A 472 8.15 21.39 5.51
C LEU A 472 8.85 22.48 6.33
N ASP A 473 9.54 23.42 5.66
CA ASP A 473 10.21 24.54 6.34
C ASP A 473 9.24 25.50 7.04
N ALA A 474 8.04 25.71 6.49
CA ALA A 474 7.00 26.52 7.12
C ALA A 474 6.58 25.93 8.47
N VAL A 475 6.31 24.62 8.53
CA VAL A 475 5.98 23.92 9.77
C VAL A 475 7.13 24.03 10.80
N LEU A 476 8.37 23.88 10.34
CA LEU A 476 9.54 24.00 11.24
C LEU A 476 9.74 25.41 11.76
N ALA A 477 9.38 26.44 11.01
CA ALA A 477 9.37 27.82 11.49
C ALA A 477 8.31 28.02 12.59
N ASP A 478 7.12 27.47 12.42
CA ASP A 478 6.05 27.53 13.43
C ASP A 478 6.45 26.75 14.69
N LEU A 479 7.06 25.57 14.53
CA LEU A 479 7.58 24.78 15.66
C LEU A 479 8.64 25.57 16.46
N ALA A 480 9.56 26.23 15.77
CA ALA A 480 10.59 27.05 16.42
C ALA A 480 10.01 28.29 17.14
N ALA A 481 8.89 28.83 16.60
CA ALA A 481 8.20 29.99 17.19
C ALA A 481 7.28 29.62 18.36
N SER A 482 6.92 28.37 18.55
CA SER A 482 5.91 27.92 19.53
C SER A 482 6.32 28.18 20.98
N ASN A 483 7.62 28.24 21.27
CA ASN A 483 8.18 28.41 22.62
C ASN A 483 7.65 27.40 23.69
N ASN A 484 7.05 26.30 23.26
CA ASN A 484 6.56 25.26 24.15
C ASN A 484 7.71 24.35 24.61
N PRO A 485 8.04 24.31 25.92
CA PRO A 485 9.17 23.54 26.45
C PRO A 485 8.99 22.01 26.27
N ALA A 486 7.76 21.53 26.01
CA ALA A 486 7.51 20.12 25.74
C ALA A 486 8.22 19.63 24.47
N PHE A 487 8.50 20.49 23.51
CA PHE A 487 9.20 20.13 22.28
C PHE A 487 10.71 19.90 22.44
N GLY A 488 11.33 20.31 23.57
CA GLY A 488 12.77 20.11 23.77
C GLY A 488 13.61 20.63 22.59
N GLU A 489 14.44 19.78 22.00
CA GLU A 489 15.29 20.10 20.85
C GLU A 489 14.61 19.79 19.48
N SER A 490 13.31 19.53 19.43
CA SER A 490 12.63 19.06 18.22
C SER A 490 12.82 19.99 17.02
N ALA A 491 12.69 21.31 17.20
CA ALA A 491 12.81 22.26 16.11
C ALA A 491 14.21 22.23 15.45
N GLU A 492 15.27 22.16 16.26
CA GLU A 492 16.65 22.10 15.77
C GLU A 492 16.93 20.77 15.07
N ARG A 493 16.53 19.65 15.70
CA ARG A 493 16.76 18.29 15.19
C ARG A 493 16.02 18.02 13.88
N LEU A 494 14.76 18.40 13.80
CA LEU A 494 13.96 18.23 12.58
C LEU A 494 14.43 19.17 11.44
N LYS A 495 14.86 20.39 11.77
CA LYS A 495 15.48 21.27 10.79
C LYS A 495 16.77 20.67 10.22
N ALA A 496 17.59 20.02 11.05
CA ALA A 496 18.77 19.29 10.58
C ALA A 496 18.38 18.14 9.65
N SER A 497 17.32 17.36 9.97
CA SER A 497 16.84 16.26 9.12
C SER A 497 16.36 16.73 7.75
N VAL A 498 15.62 17.85 7.68
CA VAL A 498 15.19 18.44 6.39
C VAL A 498 16.38 19.00 5.62
N ALA A 499 17.39 19.57 6.29
CA ALA A 499 18.62 20.01 5.66
C ALA A 499 19.41 18.84 5.06
N ASP A 500 19.47 17.67 5.75
CA ASP A 500 20.07 16.45 5.23
C ASP A 500 19.33 15.96 3.98
N LEU A 501 17.99 16.01 3.99
CA LEU A 501 17.18 15.64 2.84
C LEU A 501 17.46 16.53 1.63
N ARG A 502 17.53 17.86 1.83
CA ARG A 502 17.87 18.82 0.75
C ARG A 502 19.26 18.54 0.17
N ALA A 503 20.25 18.38 1.03
CA ALA A 503 21.62 18.09 0.59
C ALA A 503 21.74 16.80 -0.22
N ALA A 504 21.05 15.74 0.22
CA ALA A 504 20.98 14.48 -0.51
C ALA A 504 20.25 14.62 -1.87
N THR A 505 19.15 15.41 -1.92
CA THR A 505 18.42 15.71 -3.18
C THR A 505 19.32 16.44 -4.17
N ASP A 506 20.08 17.44 -3.70
CA ASP A 506 21.02 18.19 -4.54
C ASP A 506 22.15 17.30 -5.06
N ALA A 507 22.66 16.38 -4.22
CA ALA A 507 23.70 15.42 -4.61
C ALA A 507 23.20 14.50 -5.73
N LEU A 508 22.01 13.91 -5.57
CA LEU A 508 21.40 13.07 -6.61
C LEU A 508 21.13 13.84 -7.90
N GLY A 509 20.64 15.08 -7.77
CA GLY A 509 20.41 15.96 -8.91
C GLY A 509 21.70 16.29 -9.69
N ARG A 510 22.83 16.48 -9.01
CA ARG A 510 24.15 16.63 -9.64
C ARG A 510 24.57 15.36 -10.36
N MET A 511 24.55 14.20 -9.68
CA MET A 511 24.90 12.89 -10.27
C MET A 511 24.12 12.64 -11.57
N LEU A 512 22.81 12.84 -11.56
CA LEU A 512 21.96 12.65 -12.75
C LEU A 512 22.33 13.62 -13.90
N LYS A 513 22.59 14.90 -13.58
CA LYS A 513 23.00 15.91 -14.57
C LYS A 513 24.37 15.63 -15.19
N GLU A 514 25.30 15.08 -14.40
CA GLU A 514 26.64 14.70 -14.83
C GLU A 514 26.68 13.34 -15.54
N GLY A 515 25.55 12.61 -15.58
CA GLY A 515 25.43 11.30 -16.20
C GLY A 515 25.92 10.15 -15.30
N ASP A 516 26.20 10.41 -14.02
CA ASP A 516 26.52 9.37 -13.02
C ASP A 516 25.25 8.68 -12.54
N THR A 517 24.64 7.90 -13.44
CA THR A 517 23.47 7.09 -13.14
C THR A 517 23.75 6.04 -12.08
N ALA A 518 24.95 5.45 -12.08
CA ALA A 518 25.32 4.41 -11.12
C ALA A 518 25.36 4.97 -9.69
N GLY A 519 25.94 6.17 -9.50
CA GLY A 519 25.96 6.87 -8.22
C GLY A 519 24.56 7.20 -7.72
N ALA A 520 23.72 7.76 -8.60
CA ALA A 520 22.33 8.09 -8.25
C ALA A 520 21.52 6.86 -7.85
N LEU A 521 21.68 5.72 -8.56
CA LEU A 521 20.98 4.47 -8.23
C LEU A 521 21.51 3.83 -6.93
N ALA A 522 22.79 3.95 -6.64
CA ALA A 522 23.38 3.48 -5.38
C ALA A 522 22.78 4.22 -4.17
N GLY A 523 22.53 5.52 -4.32
CA GLY A 523 21.91 6.38 -3.30
C GLY A 523 20.39 6.27 -3.19
N ALA A 524 19.70 5.59 -4.09
CA ALA A 524 18.23 5.67 -4.19
C ALA A 524 17.49 5.12 -2.95
N THR A 525 17.82 3.92 -2.48
CA THR A 525 17.16 3.31 -1.32
C THR A 525 17.44 4.07 -0.02
N PRO A 526 18.68 4.44 0.34
CA PRO A 526 18.92 5.28 1.52
C PRO A 526 18.25 6.66 1.40
N TYR A 527 18.16 7.23 0.19
CA TYR A 527 17.45 8.49 -0.02
C TYR A 527 15.94 8.38 0.27
N LEU A 528 15.28 7.32 -0.20
CA LEU A 528 13.86 7.10 0.07
C LEU A 528 13.58 6.99 1.57
N ARG A 529 14.43 6.28 2.32
CA ARG A 529 14.32 6.20 3.78
C ARG A 529 14.54 7.56 4.43
N LEU A 530 15.57 8.30 3.99
CA LEU A 530 15.83 9.67 4.45
C LEU A 530 14.62 10.59 4.21
N PHE A 531 14.00 10.51 3.03
CA PHE A 531 12.81 11.29 2.70
C PHE A 531 11.67 10.98 3.68
N GLY A 532 11.37 9.69 3.91
CA GLY A 532 10.32 9.27 4.82
C GLY A 532 10.55 9.70 6.26
N LEU A 533 11.80 9.62 6.77
CA LEU A 533 12.15 10.06 8.13
C LEU A 533 12.04 11.59 8.28
N ALA A 534 12.57 12.36 7.34
CA ALA A 534 12.53 13.82 7.42
C ALA A 534 11.10 14.37 7.29
N ALA A 535 10.36 13.93 6.27
CA ALA A 535 8.96 14.35 6.06
C ALA A 535 8.04 13.86 7.20
N GLY A 536 8.16 12.59 7.59
CA GLY A 536 7.38 12.02 8.69
C GLY A 536 7.62 12.73 10.02
N GLY A 537 8.87 13.11 10.31
CA GLY A 537 9.20 13.91 11.50
C GLY A 537 8.50 15.26 11.52
N VAL A 538 8.36 15.92 10.35
CA VAL A 538 7.61 17.17 10.23
C VAL A 538 6.11 16.94 10.41
N TYR A 539 5.54 15.81 9.92
CA TYR A 539 4.13 15.47 10.21
C TYR A 539 3.88 15.24 11.71
N LEU A 540 4.82 14.66 12.45
CA LEU A 540 4.72 14.58 13.91
C LEU A 540 4.72 15.98 14.55
N ALA A 541 5.53 16.89 14.03
CA ALA A 541 5.55 18.28 14.50
C ALA A 541 4.23 18.99 14.18
N THR A 542 3.67 18.81 12.97
CA THR A 542 2.35 19.34 12.59
C THR A 542 1.29 18.84 13.56
N SER A 543 1.27 17.54 13.84
CA SER A 543 0.32 16.92 14.77
C SER A 543 0.38 17.56 16.18
N ALA A 544 1.59 17.76 16.68
CA ALA A 544 1.80 18.34 18.02
C ALA A 544 1.54 19.85 18.08
N LEU A 545 1.70 20.58 16.98
CA LEU A 545 1.37 22.00 16.89
C LEU A 545 -0.14 22.23 16.79
N THR A 546 -0.83 21.40 16.01
CA THR A 546 -2.27 21.53 15.77
C THR A 546 -3.09 21.20 17.02
N ASP A 547 -2.68 20.17 17.77
CA ASP A 547 -3.29 19.78 19.05
C ASP A 547 -2.35 20.15 20.22
N GLY A 548 -2.09 21.43 20.35
CA GLY A 548 -1.06 21.99 21.24
C GLY A 548 -1.25 21.73 22.74
N GLU A 549 -2.44 21.27 23.15
CA GLU A 549 -2.73 20.86 24.54
C GLU A 549 -2.44 19.37 24.78
N ASN A 550 -2.20 18.59 23.74
CA ASN A 550 -1.96 17.15 23.82
C ASN A 550 -0.48 16.85 24.08
N GLU A 551 -0.17 16.59 25.35
CA GLU A 551 1.19 16.28 25.80
C GLU A 551 1.76 15.02 25.14
N GLU A 552 0.94 14.01 24.75
CA GLU A 552 1.41 12.79 24.11
C GLU A 552 1.96 13.07 22.71
N ARG A 553 1.31 13.95 21.93
CA ARG A 553 1.78 14.33 20.59
C ARG A 553 3.11 15.09 20.65
N ALA A 554 3.22 16.03 21.58
CA ALA A 554 4.46 16.75 21.80
C ALA A 554 5.59 15.81 22.26
N ALA A 555 5.29 14.89 23.18
CA ALA A 555 6.25 13.90 23.67
C ALA A 555 6.70 12.94 22.57
N LEU A 556 5.80 12.49 21.68
CA LEU A 556 6.13 11.59 20.57
C LEU A 556 6.98 12.30 19.52
N CYS A 557 6.67 13.56 19.17
CA CYS A 557 7.48 14.40 18.29
C CYS A 557 8.89 14.58 18.86
N ARG A 558 8.98 14.94 20.14
CA ARG A 558 10.25 15.09 20.85
C ARG A 558 11.06 13.79 20.89
N PHE A 559 10.41 12.67 21.21
CA PHE A 559 11.08 11.38 21.22
C PHE A 559 11.70 11.05 19.86
N PHE A 560 10.94 11.22 18.77
CA PHE A 560 11.45 10.99 17.42
C PHE A 560 12.65 11.91 17.13
N ALA A 561 12.50 13.22 17.37
CA ALA A 561 13.53 14.20 17.09
C ALA A 561 14.84 13.92 17.84
N GLU A 562 14.75 13.58 19.13
CA GLU A 562 15.93 13.38 19.98
C GLU A 562 16.56 11.98 19.87
N ASN A 563 15.79 10.94 19.43
CA ASN A 563 16.25 9.55 19.43
C ASN A 563 16.39 8.92 18.06
N LEU A 564 15.61 9.32 17.05
CA LEU A 564 15.55 8.65 15.74
C LEU A 564 15.98 9.56 14.59
N ALA A 565 15.69 10.86 14.63
CA ALA A 565 15.97 11.79 13.54
C ALA A 565 17.45 11.87 13.16
N GLY A 566 18.36 11.56 14.09
CA GLY A 566 19.80 11.52 13.82
C GLY A 566 20.25 10.52 12.75
N GLU A 567 19.40 9.54 12.40
CA GLU A 567 19.66 8.60 11.30
C GLU A 567 19.80 9.31 9.95
N THR A 568 19.14 10.46 9.76
CA THR A 568 19.14 11.21 8.49
C THR A 568 20.53 11.64 8.06
N ALA A 569 21.40 12.03 9.00
CA ALA A 569 22.78 12.41 8.70
C ALA A 569 23.60 11.26 8.12
N GLY A 570 23.47 10.05 8.67
CA GLY A 570 24.13 8.85 8.15
C GLY A 570 23.61 8.44 6.76
N LEU A 571 22.31 8.55 6.56
CA LEU A 571 21.68 8.27 5.25
C LEU A 571 22.14 9.26 4.19
N ARG A 572 22.21 10.56 4.50
CA ARG A 572 22.77 11.58 3.61
C ARG A 572 24.21 11.21 3.19
N MET A 573 25.07 10.89 4.15
CA MET A 573 26.46 10.47 3.85
C MET A 573 26.49 9.27 2.91
N THR A 574 25.59 8.30 3.09
CA THR A 574 25.48 7.13 2.22
C THR A 574 25.05 7.51 0.80
N VAL A 575 24.11 8.44 0.66
CA VAL A 575 23.67 8.95 -0.66
C VAL A 575 24.83 9.67 -1.36
N GLU A 576 25.52 10.57 -0.64
CA GLU A 576 26.64 11.36 -1.16
C GLU A 576 27.86 10.52 -1.56
N ALA A 577 28.01 9.31 -0.98
CA ALA A 577 29.13 8.41 -1.27
C ALA A 577 29.11 7.83 -2.71
N GLY A 578 27.97 7.89 -3.41
CA GLY A 578 27.83 7.38 -4.77
C GLY A 578 28.12 5.88 -4.90
N SER A 579 28.59 5.43 -6.07
CA SER A 579 28.75 4.01 -6.40
C SER A 579 30.18 3.45 -6.30
N ASP A 580 31.20 4.26 -6.07
CA ASP A 580 32.61 3.84 -6.18
C ASP A 580 32.97 2.67 -5.26
N SER A 581 32.56 2.71 -4.00
CA SER A 581 32.80 1.63 -3.04
C SER A 581 32.04 0.36 -3.38
N LEU A 582 30.81 0.49 -3.90
CA LEU A 582 30.01 -0.65 -4.36
C LEU A 582 30.64 -1.31 -5.60
N ALA A 583 31.11 -0.52 -6.56
CA ALA A 583 31.78 -1.02 -7.74
C ALA A 583 33.10 -1.72 -7.37
N ALA A 584 33.87 -1.16 -6.43
CA ALA A 584 35.12 -1.75 -5.96
C ALA A 584 34.92 -3.10 -5.25
N ALA A 585 33.90 -3.22 -4.41
CA ALA A 585 33.57 -4.44 -3.68
C ALA A 585 32.73 -5.42 -4.51
N GLY A 586 31.85 -4.93 -5.38
CA GLY A 586 30.89 -5.73 -6.16
C GLY A 586 31.56 -6.77 -7.07
N LYS A 587 32.76 -6.48 -7.55
CA LYS A 587 33.55 -7.45 -8.34
C LYS A 587 33.83 -8.78 -7.62
N PHE A 588 33.79 -8.82 -6.31
CA PHE A 588 33.96 -10.03 -5.51
C PHE A 588 32.67 -10.83 -5.32
N LEU A 589 31.52 -10.29 -5.74
CA LEU A 589 30.21 -10.94 -5.68
C LEU A 589 29.87 -11.68 -6.97
N ILE A 590 30.62 -11.41 -8.04
CA ILE A 590 30.41 -12.05 -9.35
C ILE A 590 31.38 -13.27 -9.39
N ALA A 591 30.76 -14.48 -9.37
CA ALA A 591 31.48 -15.75 -9.44
C ALA A 591 31.91 -16.10 -10.86
#